data_c98dfd76b4c7f8ef59fe393bf31bfb29
#
_entry.id   c98dfd76b4c7f8ef59fe393bf31bfb29
#
_cell.length_a   1.000
_cell.length_b   1.000
_cell.length_c   1.000
_cell.angle_alpha   90.00
_cell.angle_beta   90.00
_cell.angle_gamma   90.00
#
_symmetry.space_group_name_H-M   'P 1'
#
loop_
_entity.id
_entity.type
_entity.pdbx_description
1 polymer ?
#
loop_
_entity_poly.entity_id
_entity_poly.type
_entity_poly.pdbx_seq_one_letter_code
_entity_poly.pdbx_strand_id
1 'polypeptide(L)'
;MKNKESLIDGSVSPIVNIVAGILLAALSLWIIFSLIPNNINQVSGENDISPSLFPNLTAWFFLGLSLVLVTLNGLKLRVTGVKDLDGDGIWILLQIIIWLLTATVVYVFLPIAGFLIVSGSLIILIAFIAQYRNYWMIVALAIAMPLLTSHIVWLVFQVELP
;
A
#
# COMPACT_ATOMS: atom_id res chain seq x y z
N MET A 1 19.46 -18.76 -31.88
CA MET A 1 18.26 -17.93 -31.67
C MET A 1 17.35 -18.64 -30.67
N LYS A 2 17.65 -18.53 -29.37
CA LYS A 2 16.84 -19.16 -28.31
C LYS A 2 16.44 -18.06 -27.33
N ASN A 3 15.15 -17.94 -27.12
CA ASN A 3 14.45 -17.29 -26.01
C ASN A 3 14.55 -15.77 -25.82
N LYS A 4 13.82 -15.04 -26.69
CA LYS A 4 13.23 -13.74 -26.32
C LYS A 4 11.79 -13.84 -25.78
N GLU A 5 11.19 -15.02 -25.82
CA GLU A 5 9.79 -15.22 -25.34
C GLU A 5 9.67 -15.46 -23.84
N SER A 6 10.75 -15.79 -23.13
CA SER A 6 10.69 -16.07 -21.69
C SER A 6 10.72 -14.79 -20.80
N LEU A 7 10.86 -13.61 -21.37
CA LEU A 7 10.91 -12.34 -20.63
C LEU A 7 9.55 -11.67 -20.44
N ILE A 8 8.48 -12.22 -21.02
CA ILE A 8 7.13 -11.64 -20.94
C ILE A 8 6.20 -12.46 -20.01
N ASP A 9 6.60 -13.67 -19.64
CA ASP A 9 5.83 -14.52 -18.73
C ASP A 9 6.25 -14.32 -17.27
N GLY A 10 6.26 -13.07 -16.82
CA GLY A 10 6.38 -12.68 -15.41
C GLY A 10 5.10 -12.98 -14.63
N SER A 11 4.50 -14.16 -14.83
CA SER A 11 3.37 -14.61 -14.05
C SER A 11 3.84 -14.91 -12.63
N VAL A 12 3.61 -13.96 -11.74
CA VAL A 12 3.80 -14.13 -10.30
C VAL A 12 3.13 -15.44 -9.88
N SER A 13 3.81 -16.27 -9.11
CA SER A 13 3.29 -17.58 -8.73
C SER A 13 1.92 -17.45 -8.06
N PRO A 14 0.95 -18.30 -8.36
CA PRO A 14 -0.39 -18.24 -7.77
C PRO A 14 -0.37 -18.25 -6.24
N ILE A 15 0.61 -18.92 -5.64
CA ILE A 15 0.81 -18.98 -4.18
C ILE A 15 1.12 -17.59 -3.60
N VAL A 16 2.00 -16.82 -4.25
CA VAL A 16 2.36 -15.47 -3.81
C VAL A 16 1.14 -14.55 -3.85
N ASN A 17 0.34 -14.64 -4.92
CA ASN A 17 -0.88 -13.87 -5.05
C ASN A 17 -1.93 -14.24 -3.99
N ILE A 18 -2.04 -15.52 -3.63
CA ILE A 18 -2.92 -15.99 -2.55
C ILE A 18 -2.45 -15.42 -1.21
N VAL A 19 -1.15 -15.51 -0.90
CA VAL A 19 -0.59 -14.97 0.35
C VAL A 19 -0.80 -13.46 0.43
N ALA A 20 -0.50 -12.73 -0.65
CA ALA A 20 -0.74 -11.29 -0.73
C ALA A 20 -2.22 -10.95 -0.54
N GLY A 21 -3.13 -11.71 -1.16
CA GLY A 21 -4.57 -11.54 -0.99
C GLY A 21 -5.03 -11.80 0.45
N ILE A 22 -4.53 -12.84 1.11
CA ILE A 22 -4.85 -13.14 2.52
C ILE A 22 -4.36 -12.00 3.44
N LEU A 23 -3.13 -11.51 3.24
CA LEU A 23 -2.59 -10.39 4.01
C LEU A 23 -3.41 -9.12 3.80
N LEU A 24 -3.80 -8.82 2.56
CA LEU A 24 -4.64 -7.67 2.25
C LEU A 24 -6.04 -7.80 2.87
N ALA A 25 -6.63 -8.99 2.86
CA ALA A 25 -7.92 -9.27 3.50
C ALA A 25 -7.83 -9.07 5.02
N ALA A 26 -6.80 -9.62 5.66
CA ALA A 26 -6.56 -9.47 7.10
C ALA A 26 -6.38 -7.99 7.49
N LEU A 27 -5.60 -7.24 6.71
CA LEU A 27 -5.41 -5.80 6.90
C LEU A 27 -6.73 -5.04 6.77
N SER A 28 -7.52 -5.33 5.73
CA SER A 28 -8.82 -4.69 5.51
C SER A 28 -9.80 -4.96 6.65
N LEU A 29 -9.87 -6.18 7.14
CA LEU A 29 -10.68 -6.54 8.29
C LEU A 29 -10.22 -5.82 9.56
N TRP A 30 -8.92 -5.74 9.79
CA TRP A 30 -8.37 -5.02 10.93
C TRP A 30 -8.70 -3.51 10.86
N ILE A 31 -8.63 -2.91 9.67
CA ILE A 31 -9.01 -1.51 9.46
C ILE A 31 -10.51 -1.31 9.79
N ILE A 32 -11.40 -2.17 9.26
CA ILE A 32 -12.83 -2.06 9.47
C ILE A 32 -13.22 -2.23 10.95
N PHE A 33 -12.69 -3.25 11.61
CA PHE A 33 -13.14 -3.63 12.95
C PHE A 33 -12.36 -2.98 14.09
N SER A 34 -11.14 -2.52 13.85
CA SER A 34 -10.28 -1.96 14.89
C SER A 34 -9.90 -0.50 14.61
N LEU A 35 -9.30 -0.22 13.46
CA LEU A 35 -8.73 1.10 13.20
C LEU A 35 -9.82 2.18 13.10
N ILE A 36 -10.86 1.94 12.30
CA ILE A 36 -11.91 2.93 12.06
C ILE A 36 -12.72 3.22 13.33
N PRO A 37 -13.25 2.23 14.07
CA PRO A 37 -14.03 2.50 15.27
C PRO A 37 -13.24 3.18 16.39
N ASN A 38 -11.94 2.90 16.50
CA ASN A 38 -11.12 3.42 17.59
C ASN A 38 -10.54 4.82 17.32
N ASN A 39 -10.42 5.21 16.04
CA ASN A 39 -9.72 6.45 15.68
C ASN A 39 -10.61 7.50 14.99
N ILE A 40 -11.81 7.11 14.54
CA ILE A 40 -12.71 8.04 13.85
C ILE A 40 -13.96 8.27 14.70
N ASN A 41 -14.10 9.49 15.20
CA ASN A 41 -15.32 9.91 15.90
C ASN A 41 -16.50 9.91 14.93
N GLN A 42 -17.52 9.11 15.24
CA GLN A 42 -18.72 8.96 14.40
C GLN A 42 -19.75 10.08 14.61
N VAL A 43 -19.39 11.15 15.33
CA VAL A 43 -20.29 12.27 15.57
C VAL A 43 -20.33 13.12 14.31
N SER A 44 -21.35 12.86 13.49
CA SER A 44 -21.73 13.74 12.40
C SER A 44 -22.91 14.60 12.84
N GLY A 45 -22.93 15.87 12.44
CA GLY A 45 -24.11 16.72 12.56
C GLY A 45 -25.28 16.14 11.74
N GLU A 46 -26.51 16.57 12.02
CA GLU A 46 -27.72 16.01 11.38
C GLU A 46 -27.72 15.98 9.85
N ASN A 47 -26.83 16.74 9.18
CA ASN A 47 -26.70 16.81 7.71
C ASN A 47 -25.29 16.51 7.18
N ASP A 48 -24.34 16.07 8.02
CA ASP A 48 -22.97 15.84 7.61
C ASP A 48 -22.69 14.37 7.27
N ILE A 49 -21.95 14.16 6.19
CA ILE A 49 -21.46 12.83 5.81
C ILE A 49 -20.52 12.31 6.91
N SER A 50 -20.79 11.13 7.43
CA SER A 50 -19.92 10.53 8.46
C SER A 50 -18.48 10.47 8.00
N PRO A 51 -17.49 10.97 8.80
CA PRO A 51 -16.07 10.91 8.46
C PRO A 51 -15.57 9.48 8.25
N SER A 52 -16.22 8.49 8.83
CA SER A 52 -15.91 7.07 8.69
C SER A 52 -16.36 6.45 7.38
N LEU A 53 -17.24 7.12 6.61
CA LEU A 53 -17.85 6.57 5.39
C LEU A 53 -16.78 6.25 4.34
N PHE A 54 -15.91 7.21 4.04
CA PHE A 54 -14.89 7.04 3.02
C PHE A 54 -13.82 5.98 3.38
N PRO A 55 -13.24 5.97 4.60
CA PRO A 55 -12.37 4.89 5.05
C PRO A 55 -13.03 3.51 5.02
N ASN A 56 -14.30 3.41 5.47
CA ASN A 56 -15.05 2.16 5.42
C ASN A 56 -15.23 1.65 4.00
N LEU A 57 -15.69 2.51 3.09
CA LEU A 57 -15.92 2.16 1.69
C LEU A 57 -14.61 1.68 1.03
N THR A 58 -13.51 2.37 1.31
CA THR A 58 -12.18 1.99 0.81
C THR A 58 -11.74 0.63 1.36
N ALA A 59 -11.90 0.39 2.65
CA ALA A 59 -11.53 -0.88 3.27
C ALA A 59 -12.40 -2.05 2.76
N TRP A 60 -13.70 -1.87 2.57
CA TRP A 60 -14.59 -2.86 1.95
C TRP A 60 -14.21 -3.15 0.50
N PHE A 61 -13.81 -2.12 -0.26
CA PHE A 61 -13.33 -2.29 -1.64
C PHE A 61 -12.06 -3.13 -1.68
N PHE A 62 -11.08 -2.86 -0.82
CA PHE A 62 -9.86 -3.67 -0.72
C PHE A 62 -10.14 -5.10 -0.27
N LEU A 63 -11.09 -5.30 0.65
CA LEU A 63 -11.54 -6.64 1.04
C LEU A 63 -12.13 -7.40 -0.14
N GLY A 64 -12.98 -6.76 -0.94
CA GLY A 64 -13.54 -7.35 -2.16
C GLY A 64 -12.47 -7.76 -3.16
N LEU A 65 -11.51 -6.86 -3.45
CA LEU A 65 -10.39 -7.13 -4.35
C LEU A 65 -9.51 -8.29 -3.84
N SER A 66 -9.25 -8.34 -2.54
CA SER A 66 -8.44 -9.42 -1.94
C SER A 66 -9.13 -10.78 -2.07
N LEU A 67 -10.44 -10.85 -1.87
CA LEU A 67 -11.22 -12.08 -2.05
C LEU A 67 -11.20 -12.54 -3.51
N VAL A 68 -11.36 -11.62 -4.47
CA VAL A 68 -11.23 -11.93 -5.90
C VAL A 68 -9.83 -12.46 -6.21
N LEU A 69 -8.78 -11.84 -5.68
CA LEU A 69 -7.40 -12.26 -5.89
C LEU A 69 -7.16 -13.69 -5.37
N VAL A 70 -7.62 -13.98 -4.15
CA VAL A 70 -7.49 -15.30 -3.52
C VAL A 70 -8.28 -16.37 -4.30
N THR A 71 -9.52 -16.06 -4.67
CA THR A 71 -10.38 -17.04 -5.38
C THR A 71 -9.85 -17.37 -6.77
N LEU A 72 -9.48 -16.35 -7.57
CA LEU A 72 -8.95 -16.56 -8.91
C LEU A 72 -7.64 -17.37 -8.91
N ASN A 73 -6.72 -17.02 -7.99
CA ASN A 73 -5.46 -17.76 -7.90
C ASN A 73 -5.62 -19.13 -7.24
N GLY A 74 -6.56 -19.30 -6.31
CA GLY A 74 -6.93 -20.59 -5.75
C GLY A 74 -7.48 -21.57 -6.81
N LEU A 75 -8.32 -21.07 -7.72
CA LEU A 75 -8.80 -21.86 -8.86
C LEU A 75 -7.67 -22.22 -9.82
N LYS A 76 -6.77 -21.29 -10.13
CA LYS A 76 -5.58 -21.57 -10.94
C LYS A 76 -4.71 -22.65 -10.30
N LEU A 77 -4.49 -22.59 -9.00
CA LEU A 77 -3.67 -23.56 -8.27
C LEU A 77 -4.27 -24.98 -8.36
N ARG A 78 -5.59 -25.13 -8.33
CA ARG A 78 -6.28 -26.42 -8.49
C ARG A 78 -6.09 -27.02 -9.88
N VAL A 79 -6.00 -26.17 -10.92
CA VAL A 79 -5.88 -26.62 -12.33
C VAL A 79 -4.42 -26.91 -12.70
N THR A 80 -3.47 -26.07 -12.25
CA THR A 80 -2.05 -26.15 -12.64
C THR A 80 -1.18 -26.96 -11.68
N GLY A 81 -1.71 -27.33 -10.51
CA GLY A 81 -0.93 -27.97 -9.45
C GLY A 81 0.00 -26.98 -8.74
N VAL A 82 0.56 -27.42 -7.62
CA VAL A 82 1.55 -26.64 -6.88
C VAL A 82 2.87 -26.72 -7.65
N LYS A 83 3.22 -25.67 -8.39
CA LYS A 83 4.61 -25.47 -8.80
C LYS A 83 5.37 -24.94 -7.57
N ASP A 84 6.54 -25.50 -7.31
CA ASP A 84 7.41 -25.05 -6.25
C ASP A 84 7.58 -23.52 -6.29
N LEU A 85 7.69 -22.91 -5.10
CA LEU A 85 8.04 -21.49 -4.96
C LEU A 85 9.43 -21.30 -5.56
N ASP A 86 9.47 -20.84 -6.80
CA ASP A 86 10.71 -20.39 -7.43
C ASP A 86 11.32 -19.25 -6.60
N GLY A 87 12.63 -19.07 -6.67
CA GLY A 87 13.35 -18.02 -5.94
C GLY A 87 12.73 -16.62 -6.13
N ASP A 88 12.11 -16.36 -7.27
CA ASP A 88 11.37 -15.13 -7.56
C ASP A 88 10.14 -14.94 -6.66
N GLY A 89 9.44 -16.02 -6.28
CA GLY A 89 8.31 -15.97 -5.37
C GLY A 89 8.71 -15.53 -3.95
N ILE A 90 9.86 -16.00 -3.48
CA ILE A 90 10.42 -15.61 -2.17
C ILE A 90 10.79 -14.12 -2.18
N TRP A 91 11.37 -13.62 -3.26
CA TRP A 91 11.70 -12.20 -3.43
C TRP A 91 10.46 -11.30 -3.34
N ILE A 92 9.35 -11.70 -3.97
CA ILE A 92 8.10 -10.95 -3.93
C ILE A 92 7.52 -10.93 -2.52
N LEU A 93 7.54 -12.06 -1.79
CA LEU A 93 7.11 -12.10 -0.39
C LEU A 93 7.98 -11.20 0.49
N LEU A 94 9.30 -11.20 0.30
CA LEU A 94 10.21 -10.30 0.98
C LEU A 94 9.88 -8.82 0.71
N GLN A 95 9.58 -8.47 -0.54
CA GLN A 95 9.16 -7.11 -0.89
C GLN A 95 7.86 -6.71 -0.18
N ILE A 96 6.86 -7.59 -0.12
CA ILE A 96 5.61 -7.33 0.61
C ILE A 96 5.89 -7.05 2.08
N ILE A 97 6.76 -7.84 2.72
CA ILE A 97 7.14 -7.65 4.13
C ILE A 97 7.86 -6.30 4.32
N ILE A 98 8.80 -5.96 3.44
CA ILE A 98 9.52 -4.69 3.48
C ILE A 98 8.54 -3.51 3.35
N TRP A 99 7.59 -3.56 2.43
CA TRP A 99 6.59 -2.51 2.27
C TRP A 99 5.65 -2.38 3.46
N LEU A 100 5.23 -3.50 4.07
CA LEU A 100 4.43 -3.50 5.29
C LEU A 100 5.21 -2.87 6.46
N LEU A 101 6.48 -3.23 6.60
CA LEU A 101 7.36 -2.68 7.62
C LEU A 101 7.56 -1.17 7.43
N THR A 102 7.79 -0.75 6.18
CA THR A 102 7.90 0.67 5.81
C THR A 102 6.61 1.44 6.15
N ALA A 103 5.45 0.89 5.80
CA ALA A 103 4.16 1.50 6.14
C ALA A 103 3.96 1.63 7.66
N THR A 104 4.34 0.61 8.43
CA THR A 104 4.28 0.64 9.89
C THR A 104 5.19 1.72 10.47
N VAL A 105 6.43 1.80 9.98
CA VAL A 105 7.39 2.84 10.40
C VAL A 105 6.83 4.24 10.09
N VAL A 106 6.31 4.45 8.88
CA VAL A 106 5.68 5.72 8.49
C VAL A 106 4.53 6.06 9.44
N TYR A 107 3.65 5.11 9.72
CA TYR A 107 2.51 5.31 10.62
C TYR A 107 2.95 5.74 12.04
N VAL A 108 3.98 5.11 12.59
CA VAL A 108 4.50 5.44 13.93
C VAL A 108 5.21 6.80 13.95
N PHE A 109 5.97 7.12 12.91
CA PHE A 109 6.74 8.36 12.86
C PHE A 109 5.93 9.59 12.40
N LEU A 110 4.82 9.38 11.70
CA LEU A 110 3.98 10.48 11.19
C LEU A 110 3.56 11.48 12.27
N PRO A 111 3.02 11.06 13.45
CA PRO A 111 2.62 11.99 14.50
C PRO A 111 3.81 12.62 15.25
N ILE A 112 5.01 12.02 15.17
CA ILE A 112 6.21 12.47 15.90
C ILE A 112 7.00 13.49 15.09
N ALA A 113 7.26 13.19 13.82
CA ALA A 113 8.13 13.97 12.94
C ALA A 113 7.35 14.89 11.97
N GLY A 114 6.05 14.70 11.86
CA GLY A 114 5.20 15.45 10.95
C GLY A 114 5.24 14.95 9.51
N PHE A 115 4.18 15.27 8.77
CA PHE A 115 3.95 14.78 7.40
C PHE A 115 5.09 15.14 6.43
N LEU A 116 5.60 16.38 6.50
CA LEU A 116 6.64 16.87 5.58
C LEU A 116 7.94 16.08 5.69
N ILE A 117 8.38 15.81 6.91
CA ILE A 117 9.66 15.11 7.16
C ILE A 117 9.52 13.62 6.79
N VAL A 118 8.43 12.99 7.22
CA VAL A 118 8.21 11.54 6.97
C VAL A 118 8.03 11.26 5.48
N SER A 119 7.22 12.04 4.78
CA SER A 119 7.00 11.84 3.34
C SER A 119 8.22 12.20 2.51
N GLY A 120 8.95 13.25 2.86
CA GLY A 120 10.21 13.62 2.20
C GLY A 120 11.28 12.53 2.37
N SER A 121 11.45 12.00 3.59
CA SER A 121 12.40 10.91 3.86
C SER A 121 12.01 9.62 3.12
N LEU A 122 10.72 9.32 3.01
CA LEU A 122 10.22 8.18 2.25
C LEU A 122 10.54 8.29 0.76
N ILE A 123 10.37 9.46 0.15
CA ILE A 123 10.72 9.70 -1.25
C ILE A 123 12.22 9.49 -1.47
N ILE A 124 13.08 9.98 -0.57
CA ILE A 124 14.51 9.76 -0.65
C ILE A 124 14.85 8.27 -0.55
N LEU A 125 14.25 7.56 0.40
CA LEU A 125 14.45 6.13 0.60
C LEU A 125 14.06 5.33 -0.65
N ILE A 126 12.87 5.58 -1.21
CA ILE A 126 12.38 4.91 -2.42
C ILE A 126 13.30 5.18 -3.61
N ALA A 127 13.71 6.44 -3.80
CA ALA A 127 14.61 6.82 -4.88
C ALA A 127 15.97 6.13 -4.76
N PHE A 128 16.47 5.95 -3.53
CA PHE A 128 17.72 5.24 -3.26
C PHE A 128 17.60 3.74 -3.57
N ILE A 129 16.51 3.11 -3.15
CA ILE A 129 16.22 1.69 -3.48
C ILE A 129 16.07 1.49 -4.99
N ALA A 130 15.42 2.44 -5.68
CA ALA A 130 15.26 2.43 -7.13
C ALA A 130 16.56 2.75 -7.89
N GLN A 131 17.68 2.97 -7.18
CA GLN A 131 19.01 3.29 -7.75
C GLN A 131 18.97 4.52 -8.67
N TYR A 132 18.08 5.48 -8.39
CA TYR A 132 17.99 6.71 -9.16
C TYR A 132 19.19 7.61 -8.87
N ARG A 133 19.93 8.03 -9.90
CA ARG A 133 21.25 8.70 -9.74
C ARG A 133 21.18 10.24 -9.77
N ASN A 134 20.06 10.82 -10.10
CA ASN A 134 19.93 12.28 -10.15
C ASN A 134 19.55 12.85 -8.78
N TYR A 135 20.55 13.10 -7.93
CA TYR A 135 20.36 13.56 -6.55
C TYR A 135 19.60 14.89 -6.45
N TRP A 136 19.82 15.82 -7.37
CA TRP A 136 19.11 17.09 -7.39
C TRP A 136 17.60 16.90 -7.58
N MET A 137 17.22 16.00 -8.45
CA MET A 137 15.82 15.71 -8.71
C MET A 137 15.17 14.99 -7.53
N ILE A 138 15.91 14.12 -6.84
CA ILE A 138 15.42 13.44 -5.61
C ILE A 138 15.13 14.47 -4.52
N VAL A 139 16.07 15.38 -4.26
CA VAL A 139 15.91 16.43 -3.24
C VAL A 139 14.76 17.36 -3.61
N ALA A 140 14.68 17.79 -4.86
CA ALA A 140 13.60 18.64 -5.34
C ALA A 140 12.24 17.97 -5.16
N LEU A 141 12.09 16.69 -5.51
CA LEU A 141 10.86 15.92 -5.32
C LEU A 141 10.53 15.68 -3.85
N ALA A 142 11.54 15.39 -3.03
CA ALA A 142 11.36 15.14 -1.59
C ALA A 142 10.86 16.39 -0.84
N ILE A 143 11.14 17.57 -1.34
CA ILE A 143 10.63 18.83 -0.79
C ILE A 143 9.34 19.25 -1.46
N ALA A 144 9.30 19.27 -2.80
CA ALA A 144 8.19 19.81 -3.56
C ALA A 144 6.90 18.98 -3.41
N MET A 145 7.00 17.64 -3.45
CA MET A 145 5.82 16.77 -3.40
C MET A 145 5.09 16.83 -2.05
N PRO A 146 5.77 16.72 -0.88
CA PRO A 146 5.10 16.86 0.40
C PRO A 146 4.48 18.25 0.62
N LEU A 147 5.17 19.30 0.21
CA LEU A 147 4.65 20.67 0.31
C LEU A 147 3.42 20.87 -0.56
N LEU A 148 3.47 20.40 -1.79
CA LEU A 148 2.35 20.49 -2.73
C LEU A 148 1.15 19.69 -2.23
N THR A 149 1.38 18.48 -1.73
CA THR A 149 0.32 17.64 -1.14
C THR A 149 -0.29 18.30 0.08
N SER A 150 0.54 18.81 1.01
CA SER A 150 0.06 19.50 2.20
C SER A 150 -0.77 20.74 1.83
N HIS A 151 -0.31 21.53 0.85
CA HIS A 151 -1.03 22.71 0.40
C HIS A 151 -2.37 22.36 -0.28
N ILE A 152 -2.41 21.33 -1.11
CA ILE A 152 -3.65 20.85 -1.74
C ILE A 152 -4.64 20.35 -0.69
N VAL A 153 -4.18 19.55 0.27
CA VAL A 153 -5.04 19.02 1.35
C VAL A 153 -5.61 20.18 2.18
N TRP A 154 -4.79 21.14 2.53
CA TRP A 154 -5.27 22.33 3.24
C TRP A 154 -6.31 23.12 2.43
N LEU A 155 -6.07 23.31 1.13
CA LEU A 155 -6.96 24.10 0.26
C LEU A 155 -8.31 23.39 0.00
N VAL A 156 -8.32 22.08 -0.13
CA VAL A 156 -9.52 21.29 -0.47
C VAL A 156 -10.30 20.90 0.79
N PHE A 157 -9.60 20.46 1.83
CA PHE A 157 -10.22 19.90 3.03
C PHE A 157 -10.16 20.83 4.24
N GLN A 158 -9.40 21.93 4.17
CA GLN A 158 -9.16 22.86 5.27
C GLN A 158 -8.62 22.15 6.53
N VAL A 159 -7.89 21.05 6.35
CA VAL A 159 -7.28 20.27 7.42
C VAL A 159 -5.77 20.43 7.36
N GLU A 160 -5.15 20.76 8.50
CA GLU A 160 -3.70 20.76 8.64
C GLU A 160 -3.21 19.32 8.83
N LEU A 161 -2.24 18.93 8.00
CA LEU A 161 -1.57 17.65 8.15
C LEU A 161 -0.56 17.74 9.32
N PRO A 162 -0.47 16.70 10.15
CA PRO A 162 0.41 16.65 11.31
C PRO A 162 1.89 16.82 10.96
#